data_7b9f4ebf205947a5a70c4fd9bf4e6c9c
#
_entry.id   7b9f4ebf205947a5a70c4fd9bf4e6c9c
#
_cell.length_a   1.000
_cell.length_b   1.000
_cell.length_c   1.000
_cell.angle_alpha   90.00
_cell.angle_beta   90.00
_cell.angle_gamma   90.00
#
_symmetry.space_group_name_H-M   'P 1'
#
loop_
_entity.id
_entity.type
_entity.pdbx_description
1 polymer ?
#
loop_
_entity_poly.entity_id
_entity_poly.type
_entity_poly.pdbx_seq_one_letter_code
_entity_poly.pdbx_strand_id
1 'polypeptide(L)'
;KKYNSNNFLKSLSIDGYELEPLFDKNKLEYNVMLNVDTKLVKINAETEDSQASITGAGEVDVVDGINKIEIIVTAENGNERRYVINATVKELDPINVKVDGKKYTVVRKKGQVENIPVGFTETTIKIGDQDVCAYQSEIAKILLVALKDNDGNIKLFIYDKNKNSYTSFMEAKGGEV
;
A
#
# COMPACT_ATOMS: atom_id res chain seq x y z
N LYS A 1 45.01 -10.91 16.98
CA LYS A 1 44.48 -10.07 15.90
C LYS A 1 43.44 -9.10 16.43
N LYS A 2 43.58 -7.86 16.04
CA LYS A 2 42.61 -6.82 16.41
C LYS A 2 41.56 -6.67 15.29
N TYR A 3 40.31 -6.88 15.62
CA TYR A 3 39.23 -6.75 14.67
C TYR A 3 38.72 -5.30 14.61
N ASN A 4 38.32 -4.86 13.41
CA ASN A 4 37.82 -3.54 13.19
C ASN A 4 36.43 -3.35 13.82
N SER A 5 36.22 -2.22 14.47
CA SER A 5 34.95 -1.90 15.14
C SER A 5 34.02 -1.03 14.27
N ASN A 6 34.43 -0.69 13.05
CA ASN A 6 33.64 0.20 12.19
C ASN A 6 32.38 -0.50 11.69
N ASN A 7 31.23 -0.02 12.17
CA ASN A 7 29.91 -0.50 11.75
C ASN A 7 29.06 0.63 11.15
N PHE A 8 29.72 1.66 10.62
CA PHE A 8 29.00 2.73 9.93
C PHE A 8 28.64 2.34 8.50
N LEU A 9 27.49 2.82 8.06
CA LEU A 9 27.15 2.79 6.63
C LEU A 9 27.87 3.94 5.93
N LYS A 10 28.34 3.64 4.71
CA LYS A 10 28.87 4.64 3.78
C LYS A 10 27.75 5.33 3.04
N SER A 11 26.69 4.55 2.71
CA SER A 11 25.53 5.04 1.98
C SER A 11 24.28 4.27 2.41
N LEU A 12 23.15 4.95 2.31
CA LEU A 12 21.83 4.38 2.54
C LEU A 12 20.84 5.13 1.67
N SER A 13 20.08 4.38 0.86
CA SER A 13 19.08 4.98 0.00
C SER A 13 17.94 3.99 -0.25
N ILE A 14 16.86 4.52 -0.78
CA ILE A 14 15.70 3.72 -1.17
C ILE A 14 15.34 4.08 -2.60
N ASP A 15 15.20 3.09 -3.47
CA ASP A 15 14.92 3.33 -4.88
C ASP A 15 13.62 4.10 -5.07
N GLY A 16 13.69 5.19 -5.84
CA GLY A 16 12.52 6.00 -6.19
C GLY A 16 12.09 7.02 -5.16
N TYR A 17 12.77 7.09 -4.02
CA TYR A 17 12.40 7.99 -2.92
C TYR A 17 13.63 8.64 -2.30
N GLU A 18 13.40 9.72 -1.56
CA GLU A 18 14.42 10.41 -0.82
C GLU A 18 14.18 10.24 0.67
N LEU A 19 15.23 9.93 1.43
CA LEU A 19 15.14 9.80 2.89
C LEU A 19 15.10 11.18 3.55
N GLU A 20 14.33 11.29 4.63
CA GLU A 20 14.24 12.48 5.46
C GLU A 20 14.64 12.14 6.89
N PRO A 21 15.70 12.74 7.46
CA PRO A 21 16.67 13.63 6.78
C PRO A 21 17.52 12.89 5.75
N LEU A 22 18.30 13.63 4.99
CA LEU A 22 19.26 13.03 4.05
C LEU A 22 20.24 12.17 4.84
N PHE A 23 20.76 11.14 4.18
CA PHE A 23 21.63 10.17 4.83
C PHE A 23 22.85 10.86 5.47
N ASP A 24 23.08 10.52 6.74
CA ASP A 24 24.29 10.87 7.51
C ASP A 24 24.60 9.64 8.37
N LYS A 25 25.82 9.13 8.28
CA LYS A 25 26.21 7.89 8.98
C LYS A 25 26.00 7.96 10.50
N ASN A 26 25.96 9.16 11.06
CA ASN A 26 25.74 9.36 12.50
C ASN A 26 24.26 9.46 12.88
N LYS A 27 23.37 9.53 11.91
CA LYS A 27 21.94 9.53 12.14
C LYS A 27 21.39 8.11 11.96
N LEU A 28 20.63 7.65 12.93
CA LEU A 28 20.17 6.27 12.98
C LEU A 28 18.70 6.11 12.59
N GLU A 29 17.97 7.21 12.40
CA GLU A 29 16.54 7.14 12.10
C GLU A 29 16.18 8.06 10.94
N TYR A 30 15.40 7.50 10.01
CA TYR A 30 14.97 8.16 8.79
C TYR A 30 13.49 7.92 8.55
N ASN A 31 12.87 8.84 7.82
CA ASN A 31 11.47 8.74 7.42
C ASN A 31 11.37 8.83 5.90
N VAL A 32 10.40 8.14 5.33
CA VAL A 32 10.07 8.24 3.92
C VAL A 32 8.58 8.01 3.75
N MET A 33 7.96 8.81 2.87
CA MET A 33 6.56 8.62 2.50
C MET A 33 6.50 7.91 1.16
N LEU A 34 5.93 6.70 1.17
CA LEU A 34 5.80 5.88 -0.02
C LEU A 34 4.45 6.12 -0.70
N ASN A 35 4.42 5.91 -2.01
CA ASN A 35 3.19 6.06 -2.79
C ASN A 35 2.12 5.08 -2.34
N VAL A 36 0.86 5.45 -2.59
CA VAL A 36 -0.30 4.59 -2.36
C VAL A 36 -0.10 3.24 -3.07
N ASP A 37 -0.48 2.17 -2.41
CA ASP A 37 -0.42 0.80 -2.92
C ASP A 37 1.00 0.24 -3.14
N THR A 38 2.01 0.88 -2.57
CA THR A 38 3.37 0.32 -2.57
C THR A 38 3.38 -0.98 -1.75
N LYS A 39 3.93 -2.04 -2.32
CA LYS A 39 4.01 -3.36 -1.67
C LYS A 39 5.44 -3.83 -1.47
N LEU A 40 6.37 -3.23 -2.18
CA LEU A 40 7.78 -3.62 -2.16
C LEU A 40 8.65 -2.39 -2.35
N VAL A 41 9.73 -2.31 -1.60
CA VAL A 41 10.74 -1.26 -1.77
C VAL A 41 12.11 -1.93 -1.83
N LYS A 42 13.05 -1.23 -2.44
CA LYS A 42 14.45 -1.69 -2.49
C LYS A 42 15.32 -0.72 -1.70
N ILE A 43 15.96 -1.25 -0.67
CA ILE A 43 16.89 -0.51 0.19
C ILE A 43 18.31 -0.80 -0.27
N ASN A 44 19.06 0.25 -0.57
CA ASN A 44 20.47 0.15 -0.95
C ASN A 44 21.32 0.64 0.21
N ALA A 45 22.29 -0.16 0.61
CA ALA A 45 23.16 0.17 1.72
C ALA A 45 24.56 -0.37 1.46
N GLU A 46 25.57 0.44 1.80
CA GLU A 46 26.96 0.04 1.71
C GLU A 46 27.66 0.38 3.01
N THR A 47 28.57 -0.49 3.45
CA THR A 47 29.38 -0.25 4.65
C THR A 47 30.61 0.57 4.35
N GLU A 48 31.08 1.32 5.33
CA GLU A 48 32.38 2.01 5.23
C GLU A 48 33.53 1.02 5.23
N ASP A 49 33.44 0.00 6.09
CA ASP A 49 34.43 -1.06 6.20
C ASP A 49 33.99 -2.29 5.42
N SER A 50 34.83 -2.76 4.53
CA SER A 50 34.53 -3.97 3.71
C SER A 50 34.36 -5.23 4.53
N GLN A 51 34.87 -5.28 5.75
CA GLN A 51 34.74 -6.43 6.65
C GLN A 51 33.44 -6.42 7.47
N ALA A 52 32.69 -5.34 7.42
CA ALA A 52 31.38 -5.29 8.04
C ALA A 52 30.31 -5.94 7.15
N SER A 53 29.26 -6.44 7.78
CA SER A 53 28.15 -7.07 7.08
C SER A 53 26.85 -6.31 7.34
N ILE A 54 25.89 -6.48 6.43
CA ILE A 54 24.60 -5.80 6.50
C ILE A 54 23.46 -6.83 6.46
N THR A 55 22.47 -6.64 7.32
CA THR A 55 21.20 -7.38 7.24
C THR A 55 20.04 -6.38 7.17
N GLY A 56 18.94 -6.77 6.54
CA GLY A 56 17.75 -5.94 6.45
C GLY A 56 17.66 -5.02 5.25
N ALA A 57 18.71 -4.97 4.42
CA ALA A 57 18.70 -4.21 3.16
C ALA A 57 18.20 -5.09 2.01
N GLY A 58 18.09 -4.51 0.80
CA GLY A 58 17.59 -5.19 -0.38
C GLY A 58 16.10 -4.99 -0.55
N GLU A 59 15.43 -5.98 -1.11
CA GLU A 59 13.98 -5.93 -1.30
C GLU A 59 13.25 -6.19 0.01
N VAL A 60 12.35 -5.30 0.38
CA VAL A 60 11.59 -5.36 1.63
C VAL A 60 10.11 -5.20 1.32
N ASP A 61 9.30 -6.14 1.80
CA ASP A 61 7.84 -6.05 1.68
C ASP A 61 7.32 -5.00 2.66
N VAL A 62 6.36 -4.21 2.19
CA VAL A 62 5.71 -3.19 3.01
C VAL A 62 4.19 -3.34 2.94
N VAL A 63 3.52 -2.85 3.96
CA VAL A 63 2.05 -2.82 4.06
C VAL A 63 1.58 -1.39 4.24
N ASP A 64 0.29 -1.15 4.08
CA ASP A 64 -0.28 0.18 4.30
C ASP A 64 0.03 0.69 5.70
N GLY A 65 0.30 1.98 5.82
CA GLY A 65 0.67 2.61 7.08
C GLY A 65 2.17 2.57 7.34
N ILE A 66 2.57 2.57 8.59
CA ILE A 66 3.97 2.69 8.99
C ILE A 66 4.66 1.33 8.99
N ASN A 67 5.79 1.26 8.28
CA ASN A 67 6.66 0.09 8.26
C ASN A 67 7.99 0.46 8.86
N LYS A 68 8.40 -0.23 9.91
CA LYS A 68 9.71 -0.02 10.53
C LYS A 68 10.71 -0.97 9.88
N ILE A 69 11.63 -0.42 9.11
CA ILE A 69 12.66 -1.19 8.41
C ILE A 69 13.97 -1.01 9.16
N GLU A 70 14.54 -2.11 9.65
CA GLU A 70 15.79 -2.08 10.40
C GLU A 70 16.92 -2.61 9.54
N ILE A 71 17.96 -1.80 9.38
CA ILE A 71 19.19 -2.19 8.71
C ILE A 71 20.27 -2.33 9.78
N ILE A 72 20.77 -3.54 9.98
CA ILE A 72 21.76 -3.82 11.01
C ILE A 72 23.11 -4.02 10.37
N VAL A 73 24.09 -3.24 10.81
CA VAL A 73 25.47 -3.33 10.35
C VAL A 73 26.29 -3.96 11.46
N THR A 74 26.94 -5.08 11.17
CA THR A 74 27.79 -5.78 12.11
C THR A 74 29.24 -5.61 11.70
N ALA A 75 30.03 -4.98 12.58
CA ALA A 75 31.46 -4.77 12.35
C ALA A 75 32.22 -6.09 12.42
N GLU A 76 33.45 -6.10 11.94
CA GLU A 76 34.33 -7.26 11.99
C GLU A 76 34.45 -7.81 13.44
N ASN A 77 34.47 -6.91 14.43
CA ASN A 77 34.58 -7.30 15.84
C ASN A 77 33.25 -7.76 16.47
N GLY A 78 32.16 -7.78 15.69
CA GLY A 78 30.83 -8.21 16.15
C GLY A 78 29.94 -7.10 16.69
N ASN A 79 30.42 -5.87 16.82
CA ASN A 79 29.59 -4.76 17.30
C ASN A 79 28.58 -4.35 16.24
N GLU A 80 27.34 -4.17 16.67
CA GLU A 80 26.22 -3.86 15.77
C GLU A 80 25.82 -2.39 15.84
N ARG A 81 25.38 -1.86 14.71
CA ARG A 81 24.74 -0.54 14.62
C ARG A 81 23.42 -0.73 13.86
N ARG A 82 22.36 -0.14 14.37
CA ARG A 82 21.03 -0.27 13.79
C ARG A 82 20.60 1.07 13.20
N TYR A 83 20.32 1.06 11.90
CA TYR A 83 19.69 2.17 11.20
C TYR A 83 18.22 1.81 10.98
N VAL A 84 17.33 2.77 11.20
CA VAL A 84 15.89 2.55 11.06
C VAL A 84 15.32 3.47 9.99
N ILE A 85 14.55 2.90 9.08
CA ILE A 85 13.77 3.69 8.12
C ILE A 85 12.30 3.44 8.46
N ASN A 86 11.61 4.52 8.85
CA ASN A 86 10.15 4.48 9.03
C ASN A 86 9.52 4.81 7.69
N ALA A 87 9.09 3.77 6.97
CA ALA A 87 8.51 3.90 5.64
C ALA A 87 7.00 3.83 5.75
N THR A 88 6.33 4.93 5.45
CA THR A 88 4.88 5.03 5.54
C THR A 88 4.28 4.91 4.15
N VAL A 89 3.51 3.83 3.92
CA VAL A 89 2.74 3.70 2.69
C VAL A 89 1.49 4.56 2.84
N LYS A 90 1.36 5.54 1.94
CA LYS A 90 0.25 6.50 1.98
C LYS A 90 -1.07 5.78 1.78
N GLU A 91 -2.01 6.03 2.67
CA GLU A 91 -3.36 5.52 2.57
C GLU A 91 -4.27 6.57 1.96
N LEU A 92 -5.24 6.11 1.18
CA LEU A 92 -6.26 6.99 0.62
C LEU A 92 -7.29 7.33 1.69
N ASP A 93 -7.77 8.56 1.66
CA ASP A 93 -8.85 8.98 2.55
C ASP A 93 -10.10 8.14 2.26
N PRO A 94 -10.78 7.63 3.29
CA PRO A 94 -11.98 6.81 3.08
C PRO A 94 -13.12 7.64 2.49
N ILE A 95 -13.86 7.02 1.56
CA ILE A 95 -15.09 7.59 1.02
C ILE A 95 -16.24 6.88 1.73
N ASN A 96 -16.92 7.59 2.62
CA ASN A 96 -18.03 7.05 3.39
C ASN A 96 -19.35 7.43 2.72
N VAL A 97 -20.24 6.47 2.56
CA VAL A 97 -21.55 6.67 1.94
C VAL A 97 -22.63 5.99 2.77
N LYS A 98 -23.87 6.45 2.61
CA LYS A 98 -25.03 5.80 3.20
C LYS A 98 -25.94 5.29 2.09
N VAL A 99 -26.39 4.04 2.23
CA VAL A 99 -27.36 3.45 1.34
C VAL A 99 -28.50 2.89 2.20
N ASP A 100 -29.68 3.39 2.01
CA ASP A 100 -30.87 3.01 2.80
C ASP A 100 -30.64 3.11 4.32
N GLY A 101 -29.94 4.17 4.73
CA GLY A 101 -29.63 4.43 6.14
C GLY A 101 -28.46 3.65 6.71
N LYS A 102 -27.92 2.70 5.97
CA LYS A 102 -26.77 1.89 6.39
C LYS A 102 -25.48 2.54 5.92
N LYS A 103 -24.46 2.52 6.77
CA LYS A 103 -23.16 3.11 6.48
C LYS A 103 -22.26 2.13 5.75
N TYR A 104 -21.58 2.62 4.71
CA TYR A 104 -20.60 1.85 3.94
C TYR A 104 -19.37 2.70 3.66
N THR A 105 -18.29 2.01 3.35
CA THR A 105 -17.06 2.64 2.83
C THR A 105 -16.80 2.09 1.42
N VAL A 106 -16.46 2.97 0.48
CA VAL A 106 -16.16 2.59 -0.90
C VAL A 106 -14.87 1.77 -0.94
N VAL A 107 -14.92 0.61 -1.58
CA VAL A 107 -13.74 -0.22 -1.79
C VAL A 107 -12.99 0.35 -3.00
N ARG A 108 -11.79 0.87 -2.78
CA ARG A 108 -11.04 1.61 -3.78
C ARG A 108 -9.91 0.82 -4.42
N LYS A 109 -9.44 -0.24 -3.76
CA LYS A 109 -8.30 -1.03 -4.23
C LYS A 109 -8.77 -2.19 -5.12
N LYS A 110 -8.05 -2.38 -6.21
CA LYS A 110 -8.22 -3.56 -7.05
C LYS A 110 -7.88 -4.82 -6.26
N GLY A 111 -8.57 -5.91 -6.57
CA GLY A 111 -8.29 -7.20 -5.95
C GLY A 111 -9.00 -7.46 -4.63
N GLN A 112 -9.73 -6.49 -4.08
CA GLN A 112 -10.54 -6.71 -2.87
C GLN A 112 -11.91 -7.32 -3.18
N VAL A 113 -12.32 -7.28 -4.44
CA VAL A 113 -13.57 -7.89 -4.90
C VAL A 113 -13.24 -9.21 -5.57
N GLU A 114 -13.65 -10.30 -4.94
CA GLU A 114 -13.29 -11.65 -5.40
C GLU A 114 -14.10 -12.13 -6.60
N ASN A 115 -15.36 -11.77 -6.66
CA ASN A 115 -16.28 -12.29 -7.68
C ASN A 115 -16.87 -11.14 -8.50
N ILE A 116 -16.19 -10.79 -9.59
CA ILE A 116 -16.70 -9.81 -10.53
C ILE A 116 -17.67 -10.53 -11.47
N PRO A 117 -18.91 -10.04 -11.63
CA PRO A 117 -19.89 -10.71 -12.51
C PRO A 117 -19.38 -10.80 -13.95
N VAL A 118 -19.78 -11.87 -14.63
CA VAL A 118 -19.45 -12.08 -16.04
C VAL A 118 -20.00 -10.91 -16.88
N GLY A 119 -19.19 -10.43 -17.80
CA GLY A 119 -19.57 -9.31 -18.66
C GLY A 119 -19.20 -7.94 -18.12
N PHE A 120 -18.63 -7.88 -16.92
CA PHE A 120 -18.12 -6.63 -16.35
C PHE A 120 -16.60 -6.56 -16.48
N THR A 121 -16.09 -5.37 -16.77
CA THR A 121 -14.66 -5.12 -16.85
C THR A 121 -14.27 -4.03 -15.87
N GLU A 122 -13.05 -4.12 -15.34
CA GLU A 122 -12.54 -3.11 -14.43
C GLU A 122 -12.32 -1.78 -15.14
N THR A 123 -12.64 -0.71 -14.46
CA THR A 123 -12.37 0.65 -14.90
C THR A 123 -12.10 1.52 -13.68
N THR A 124 -11.67 2.75 -13.92
CA THR A 124 -11.49 3.74 -12.87
C THR A 124 -12.47 4.88 -13.11
N ILE A 125 -13.17 5.24 -12.06
CA ILE A 125 -14.10 6.38 -12.09
C ILE A 125 -13.70 7.38 -11.00
N LYS A 126 -14.26 8.58 -11.05
CA LYS A 126 -14.11 9.54 -9.97
C LYS A 126 -15.39 9.64 -9.15
N ILE A 127 -15.25 9.55 -7.85
CA ILE A 127 -16.30 9.87 -6.90
C ILE A 127 -15.79 11.08 -6.12
N GLY A 128 -16.41 12.23 -6.34
CA GLY A 128 -15.80 13.49 -5.96
C GLY A 128 -14.51 13.70 -6.76
N ASP A 129 -13.41 14.01 -6.09
CA ASP A 129 -12.10 14.18 -6.71
C ASP A 129 -11.21 12.94 -6.61
N GLN A 130 -11.76 11.83 -6.13
CA GLN A 130 -10.96 10.64 -5.80
C GLN A 130 -11.20 9.52 -6.80
N ASP A 131 -10.11 8.86 -7.21
CA ASP A 131 -10.18 7.71 -8.08
C ASP A 131 -10.70 6.49 -7.33
N VAL A 132 -11.63 5.78 -7.97
CA VAL A 132 -12.28 4.60 -7.41
C VAL A 132 -12.30 3.49 -8.45
N CYS A 133 -11.96 2.28 -8.04
CA CYS A 133 -12.10 1.10 -8.88
C CYS A 133 -13.59 0.80 -9.07
N ALA A 134 -13.99 0.58 -10.32
CA ALA A 134 -15.37 0.26 -10.67
C ALA A 134 -15.42 -0.83 -11.72
N TYR A 135 -16.59 -1.36 -11.97
CA TYR A 135 -16.80 -2.44 -12.92
C TYR A 135 -17.96 -2.05 -13.84
N GLN A 136 -17.71 -2.09 -15.13
CA GLN A 136 -18.71 -1.65 -16.11
C GLN A 136 -19.11 -2.76 -17.05
N SER A 137 -20.39 -2.77 -17.40
CA SER A 137 -20.94 -3.61 -18.45
C SER A 137 -21.40 -2.70 -19.60
N GLU A 138 -20.82 -2.87 -20.76
CA GLU A 138 -21.22 -2.08 -21.95
C GLU A 138 -22.58 -2.50 -22.48
N ILE A 139 -22.92 -3.78 -22.32
CA ILE A 139 -24.19 -4.30 -22.81
C ILE A 139 -25.34 -3.80 -21.94
N ALA A 140 -25.22 -3.94 -20.62
CA ALA A 140 -26.26 -3.53 -19.68
C ALA A 140 -26.24 -2.03 -19.35
N LYS A 141 -25.16 -1.33 -19.71
CA LYS A 141 -24.95 0.10 -19.37
C LYS A 141 -24.98 0.33 -17.85
N ILE A 142 -24.46 -0.62 -17.10
CA ILE A 142 -24.42 -0.58 -15.64
C ILE A 142 -22.99 -0.36 -15.18
N LEU A 143 -22.84 0.47 -14.15
CA LEU A 143 -21.57 0.72 -13.49
C LEU A 143 -21.68 0.24 -12.05
N LEU A 144 -20.78 -0.63 -11.63
CA LEU A 144 -20.76 -1.19 -10.28
C LEU A 144 -19.61 -0.62 -9.48
N VAL A 145 -19.87 -0.36 -8.20
CA VAL A 145 -18.88 0.05 -7.21
C VAL A 145 -19.03 -0.89 -6.03
N ALA A 146 -17.91 -1.31 -5.47
CA ALA A 146 -17.93 -2.17 -4.29
C ALA A 146 -17.97 -1.30 -3.03
N LEU A 147 -18.87 -1.66 -2.11
CA LEU A 147 -19.01 -1.01 -0.81
C LEU A 147 -18.79 -2.03 0.29
N LYS A 148 -18.11 -1.58 1.33
CA LYS A 148 -17.81 -2.39 2.51
C LYS A 148 -18.60 -1.87 3.69
N ASP A 149 -19.33 -2.76 4.37
CA ASP A 149 -20.10 -2.38 5.56
C ASP A 149 -19.23 -2.40 6.82
N ASN A 150 -19.82 -2.08 7.97
CA ASN A 150 -19.10 -2.01 9.24
C ASN A 150 -18.61 -3.38 9.73
N ASP A 151 -19.19 -4.46 9.22
CA ASP A 151 -18.80 -5.83 9.57
C ASP A 151 -17.71 -6.37 8.64
N GLY A 152 -17.28 -5.57 7.66
CA GLY A 152 -16.25 -5.95 6.71
C GLY A 152 -16.78 -6.68 5.47
N ASN A 153 -18.09 -6.81 5.31
CA ASN A 153 -18.69 -7.46 4.14
C ASN A 153 -18.66 -6.53 2.94
N ILE A 154 -18.20 -7.04 1.81
CA ILE A 154 -18.09 -6.30 0.55
C ILE A 154 -19.20 -6.76 -0.39
N LYS A 155 -19.96 -5.79 -0.91
CA LYS A 155 -21.05 -6.04 -1.87
C LYS A 155 -20.93 -5.06 -3.03
N LEU A 156 -21.40 -5.49 -4.19
CA LEU A 156 -21.46 -4.63 -5.38
C LEU A 156 -22.79 -3.88 -5.41
N PHE A 157 -22.70 -2.60 -5.76
CA PHE A 157 -23.86 -1.71 -5.90
C PHE A 157 -23.83 -1.05 -7.28
N ILE A 158 -24.99 -0.81 -7.84
CA ILE A 158 -25.13 -0.01 -9.07
C ILE A 158 -24.88 1.45 -8.68
N TYR A 159 -23.93 2.08 -9.35
CA TYR A 159 -23.61 3.50 -9.11
C TYR A 159 -24.15 4.35 -10.26
N ASP A 160 -24.93 5.36 -9.92
CA ASP A 160 -25.42 6.37 -10.86
C ASP A 160 -24.58 7.63 -10.70
N LYS A 161 -23.75 7.93 -11.71
CA LYS A 161 -22.86 9.10 -11.70
C LYS A 161 -23.61 10.42 -11.67
N ASN A 162 -24.76 10.48 -12.32
CA ASN A 162 -25.55 11.71 -12.44
C ASN A 162 -26.23 12.08 -11.11
N LYS A 163 -26.68 11.08 -10.38
CA LYS A 163 -27.38 11.27 -9.11
C LYS A 163 -26.48 11.05 -7.89
N ASN A 164 -25.26 10.55 -8.11
CA ASN A 164 -24.35 10.13 -7.06
C ASN A 164 -25.06 9.22 -6.05
N SER A 165 -25.76 8.21 -6.58
CA SER A 165 -26.58 7.29 -5.80
C SER A 165 -26.15 5.85 -6.00
N TYR A 166 -26.49 5.02 -5.02
CA TYR A 166 -26.14 3.61 -4.99
C TYR A 166 -27.38 2.77 -4.83
N THR A 167 -27.52 1.75 -5.66
CA THR A 167 -28.63 0.80 -5.62
C THR A 167 -28.09 -0.61 -5.50
N SER A 168 -28.70 -1.43 -4.65
CA SER A 168 -28.25 -2.82 -4.47
C SER A 168 -28.24 -3.56 -5.80
N PHE A 169 -27.15 -4.29 -6.02
CA PHE A 169 -27.00 -5.13 -7.20
C PHE A 169 -27.03 -6.61 -6.78
N MET A 170 -27.94 -7.36 -7.38
CA MET A 170 -28.00 -8.80 -7.15
C MET A 170 -27.83 -9.50 -8.50
N GLU A 171 -26.78 -10.32 -8.59
CA GLU A 171 -26.57 -11.14 -9.76
C GLU A 171 -27.54 -12.32 -9.74
N ALA A 172 -28.23 -12.53 -10.87
CA ALA A 172 -29.07 -13.69 -11.00
C ALA A 172 -28.19 -14.94 -11.12
N LYS A 173 -28.36 -15.89 -10.21
CA LYS A 173 -27.65 -17.17 -10.30
C LYS A 173 -28.33 -18.04 -11.37
N GLY A 174 -27.52 -18.60 -12.27
CA GLY A 174 -28.03 -19.48 -13.32
C GLY A 174 -28.80 -20.66 -12.70
N GLY A 175 -30.04 -20.89 -13.17
CA GLY A 175 -30.86 -21.98 -12.68
C GLY A 175 -31.69 -21.66 -11.44
N GLU A 176 -31.51 -20.52 -10.83
CA GLU A 176 -32.38 -20.06 -9.74
C GLU A 176 -33.33 -19.00 -10.29
N VAL A 177 -34.61 -19.25 -10.10
CA VAL A 177 -35.67 -18.38 -10.60
C VAL A 177 -36.44 -17.81 -9.40
#